data_636199b2557bf70546f1ebdfb4620321
#
_entry.id   636199b2557bf70546f1ebdfb4620321
#
_cell.length_a   1.000
_cell.length_b   1.000
_cell.length_c   1.000
_cell.angle_alpha   90.00
_cell.angle_beta   90.00
_cell.angle_gamma   90.00
#
_symmetry.space_group_name_H-M   'P 1'
#
loop_
_entity.id
_entity.type
_entity.pdbx_description
1 polymer ?
#
loop_
_entity_poly.entity_id
_entity_poly.type
_entity_poly.pdbx_seq_one_letter_code
_entity_poly.pdbx_strand_id
1 'polypeptide(L)'
;MNRAFEGAEAVFWLVPADAKAESVMAAYVDFSRPAAAAMKANGVKRVVGITALGRTTPLADNAGYVTGSLAMDDLIASTGVSFRALTMPSFMDNLLMQAASIKNQGMFFSPISGDLKLPSCATRDIATVATRLLLDESSSGQEEVAVLGPENISFNDMAEIMSGALGNPVRFQQLSLEAYKTRFLQFGFSEAMARGMTDMADAKNRGLDLGIERTPENTTPTSFREWCEEVLRPALLG
;
A
#
# COMPACT_ATOMS: atom_id res chain seq x y z
N MET A 1 4.72 -23.33 10.14
CA MET A 1 4.51 -21.93 10.57
C MET A 1 4.75 -21.74 12.07
N ASN A 2 4.27 -22.58 13.00
CA ASN A 2 4.50 -22.40 14.45
C ASN A 2 5.97 -22.15 14.83
N ARG A 3 6.92 -22.93 14.30
CA ARG A 3 8.36 -22.74 14.59
C ARG A 3 8.92 -21.35 14.25
N ALA A 4 8.32 -20.66 13.28
CA ALA A 4 8.76 -19.31 12.90
C ALA A 4 8.37 -18.24 13.94
N PHE A 5 7.39 -18.52 14.80
CA PHE A 5 6.91 -17.61 15.84
C PHE A 5 7.37 -18.01 17.25
N GLU A 6 8.10 -19.12 17.37
CA GLU A 6 8.61 -19.60 18.66
C GLU A 6 9.60 -18.58 19.26
N GLY A 7 9.28 -18.05 20.42
CA GLY A 7 10.07 -17.01 21.11
C GLY A 7 9.98 -15.60 20.50
N ALA A 8 9.16 -15.38 19.46
CA ALA A 8 8.95 -14.05 18.91
C ALA A 8 8.07 -13.19 19.82
N GLU A 9 8.57 -12.04 20.26
CA GLU A 9 7.81 -11.08 21.06
C GLU A 9 7.03 -10.09 20.20
N ALA A 10 7.57 -9.72 19.03
CA ALA A 10 6.98 -8.79 18.09
C ALA A 10 7.07 -9.34 16.66
N VAL A 11 6.06 -9.07 15.85
CA VAL A 11 5.96 -9.53 14.45
C VAL A 11 5.64 -8.35 13.55
N PHE A 12 6.43 -8.18 12.48
CA PHE A 12 6.06 -7.34 11.36
C PHE A 12 5.34 -8.20 10.33
N TRP A 13 4.07 -7.88 10.07
CA TRP A 13 3.24 -8.67 9.15
C TRP A 13 3.05 -7.96 7.82
N LEU A 14 3.62 -8.53 6.79
CA LEU A 14 3.48 -8.09 5.40
C LEU A 14 3.12 -9.29 4.53
N VAL A 15 1.96 -9.26 3.90
CA VAL A 15 1.54 -10.32 2.96
C VAL A 15 2.34 -10.19 1.66
N PRO A 16 3.00 -11.27 1.20
CA PRO A 16 3.66 -11.26 -0.09
C PRO A 16 2.62 -11.18 -1.22
N ALA A 17 2.98 -10.47 -2.30
CA ALA A 17 2.13 -10.40 -3.47
C ALA A 17 1.96 -11.78 -4.12
N ASP A 18 0.71 -12.22 -4.30
CA ASP A 18 0.38 -13.40 -5.08
C ASP A 18 -0.52 -13.02 -6.26
N ALA A 19 0.12 -12.80 -7.40
CA ALA A 19 -0.58 -12.46 -8.64
C ALA A 19 -1.51 -13.57 -9.16
N LYS A 20 -1.34 -14.80 -8.70
CA LYS A 20 -2.06 -15.99 -9.18
C LYS A 20 -3.10 -16.52 -8.20
N ALA A 21 -3.29 -15.86 -7.07
CA ALA A 21 -4.30 -16.26 -6.10
C ALA A 21 -5.69 -16.38 -6.76
N GLU A 22 -6.49 -17.31 -6.27
CA GLU A 22 -7.84 -17.56 -6.77
C GLU A 22 -8.84 -16.47 -6.37
N SER A 23 -8.54 -15.72 -5.32
CA SER A 23 -9.30 -14.55 -4.88
C SER A 23 -8.44 -13.61 -4.04
N VAL A 24 -8.88 -12.36 -3.91
CA VAL A 24 -8.25 -11.39 -2.99
C VAL A 24 -8.33 -11.89 -1.54
N MET A 25 -9.45 -12.52 -1.17
CA MET A 25 -9.62 -13.08 0.19
C MET A 25 -8.64 -14.24 0.44
N ALA A 26 -8.42 -15.11 -0.55
CA ALA A 26 -7.41 -16.16 -0.45
C ALA A 26 -6.00 -15.59 -0.28
N ALA A 27 -5.65 -14.55 -1.05
CA ALA A 27 -4.35 -13.91 -0.99
C ALA A 27 -4.05 -13.25 0.37
N TYR A 28 -5.04 -12.66 1.01
CA TYR A 28 -4.86 -11.91 2.27
C TYR A 28 -5.29 -12.70 3.50
N VAL A 29 -6.53 -13.13 3.55
CA VAL A 29 -7.14 -13.73 4.75
C VAL A 29 -6.71 -15.18 4.92
N ASP A 30 -6.88 -16.02 3.89
CA ASP A 30 -6.56 -17.45 4.03
C ASP A 30 -5.05 -17.67 4.14
N PHE A 31 -4.24 -16.88 3.44
CA PHE A 31 -2.78 -16.86 3.64
C PHE A 31 -2.39 -16.51 5.08
N SER A 32 -3.06 -15.51 5.68
CA SER A 32 -2.73 -15.02 7.04
C SER A 32 -3.31 -15.89 8.16
N ARG A 33 -4.32 -16.71 7.89
CA ARG A 33 -5.01 -17.53 8.90
C ARG A 33 -4.07 -18.45 9.70
N PRO A 34 -3.14 -19.21 9.08
CA PRO A 34 -2.20 -20.04 9.84
C PRO A 34 -1.22 -19.19 10.68
N ALA A 35 -0.86 -17.98 10.20
CA ALA A 35 0.01 -17.06 10.94
C ALA A 35 -0.72 -16.47 12.16
N ALA A 36 -1.95 -16.00 11.99
CA ALA A 36 -2.77 -15.50 13.10
C ALA A 36 -2.95 -16.55 14.21
N ALA A 37 -3.22 -17.80 13.84
CA ALA A 37 -3.29 -18.91 14.78
C ALA A 37 -1.94 -19.15 15.50
N ALA A 38 -0.81 -19.08 14.77
CA ALA A 38 0.51 -19.26 15.32
C ALA A 38 0.94 -18.11 16.23
N MET A 39 0.63 -16.86 15.91
CA MET A 39 0.85 -15.69 16.76
C MET A 39 0.17 -15.89 18.13
N LYS A 40 -1.10 -16.28 18.11
CA LYS A 40 -1.87 -16.56 19.33
C LYS A 40 -1.28 -17.73 20.13
N ALA A 41 -0.95 -18.84 19.46
CA ALA A 41 -0.44 -20.06 20.13
C ALA A 41 0.94 -19.86 20.78
N ASN A 42 1.79 -18.99 20.20
CA ASN A 42 3.13 -18.71 20.72
C ASN A 42 3.19 -17.48 21.64
N GLY A 43 2.06 -16.85 21.94
CA GLY A 43 2.02 -15.71 22.85
C GLY A 43 2.74 -14.49 22.32
N VAL A 44 2.71 -14.25 21.00
CA VAL A 44 3.24 -13.02 20.39
C VAL A 44 2.55 -11.82 21.06
N LYS A 45 3.37 -10.88 21.53
CA LYS A 45 2.86 -9.75 22.31
C LYS A 45 2.37 -8.61 21.41
N ARG A 46 3.08 -8.35 20.30
CA ARG A 46 2.81 -7.22 19.40
C ARG A 46 2.87 -7.65 17.94
N VAL A 47 1.96 -7.11 17.15
CA VAL A 47 1.98 -7.24 15.68
C VAL A 47 1.84 -5.85 15.07
N VAL A 48 2.70 -5.53 14.13
CA VAL A 48 2.59 -4.36 13.26
C VAL A 48 2.31 -4.86 11.85
N GLY A 49 1.14 -4.57 11.31
CA GLY A 49 0.71 -5.04 10.00
C GLY A 49 0.69 -3.92 8.97
N ILE A 50 1.04 -4.26 7.73
CA ILE A 50 0.92 -3.37 6.58
C ILE A 50 -0.47 -3.54 5.98
N THR A 51 -1.21 -2.44 5.93
CA THR A 51 -2.58 -2.42 5.42
C THR A 51 -2.90 -1.15 4.62
N ALA A 52 -4.15 -0.87 4.35
CA ALA A 52 -4.57 0.22 3.50
C ALA A 52 -5.55 1.16 4.19
N LEU A 53 -5.59 2.41 3.73
CA LEU A 53 -6.68 3.34 4.04
C LEU A 53 -8.01 2.82 3.50
N GLY A 54 -9.12 3.36 4.01
CA GLY A 54 -10.45 3.13 3.44
C GLY A 54 -11.50 2.61 4.41
N ARG A 55 -11.14 2.07 5.58
CA ARG A 55 -12.09 1.50 6.56
C ARG A 55 -13.19 2.49 6.95
N THR A 56 -12.89 3.77 7.02
CA THR A 56 -13.84 4.83 7.37
C THR A 56 -14.79 5.23 6.23
N THR A 57 -14.68 4.60 5.06
CA THR A 57 -15.47 4.93 3.89
C THR A 57 -16.45 3.81 3.53
N PRO A 58 -17.62 4.11 2.95
CA PRO A 58 -18.54 3.09 2.46
C PRO A 58 -18.01 2.30 1.24
N LEU A 59 -16.82 2.66 0.73
CA LEU A 59 -16.19 2.00 -0.40
C LEU A 59 -15.39 0.77 0.02
N ALA A 60 -15.06 0.61 1.30
CA ALA A 60 -14.19 -0.43 1.84
C ALA A 60 -14.59 -1.86 1.44
N ASP A 61 -15.89 -2.15 1.39
CA ASP A 61 -16.43 -3.50 1.11
C ASP A 61 -16.24 -3.92 -0.37
N ASN A 62 -16.01 -2.97 -1.27
CA ASN A 62 -15.88 -3.20 -2.70
C ASN A 62 -14.62 -2.55 -3.30
N ALA A 63 -13.55 -2.50 -2.53
CA ALA A 63 -12.28 -1.87 -2.91
C ALA A 63 -11.16 -2.89 -3.27
N GLY A 64 -11.53 -4.08 -3.73
CA GLY A 64 -10.59 -5.09 -4.22
C GLY A 64 -9.51 -5.44 -3.18
N TYR A 65 -8.24 -5.16 -3.46
CA TYR A 65 -7.13 -5.47 -2.55
C TYR A 65 -7.27 -4.81 -1.18
N VAL A 66 -7.85 -3.62 -1.11
CA VAL A 66 -8.10 -2.96 0.18
C VAL A 66 -9.12 -3.75 1.00
N THR A 67 -10.20 -4.24 0.39
CA THR A 67 -11.17 -5.10 1.08
C THR A 67 -10.50 -6.32 1.71
N GLY A 68 -9.64 -7.01 0.95
CA GLY A 68 -8.89 -8.17 1.46
C GLY A 68 -7.91 -7.81 2.59
N SER A 69 -7.23 -6.67 2.46
CA SER A 69 -6.29 -6.18 3.48
C SER A 69 -7.00 -5.84 4.80
N LEU A 70 -8.13 -5.15 4.73
CA LEU A 70 -8.93 -4.81 5.93
C LEU A 70 -9.53 -6.06 6.60
N ALA A 71 -9.96 -7.04 5.81
CA ALA A 71 -10.43 -8.33 6.35
C ALA A 71 -9.31 -9.14 7.00
N MET A 72 -8.09 -9.05 6.49
CA MET A 72 -6.89 -9.62 7.14
C MET A 72 -6.62 -8.94 8.49
N ASP A 73 -6.76 -7.61 8.58
CA ASP A 73 -6.61 -6.90 9.86
C ASP A 73 -7.62 -7.38 10.89
N ASP A 74 -8.88 -7.57 10.50
CA ASP A 74 -9.93 -8.10 11.38
C ASP A 74 -9.59 -9.52 11.86
N LEU A 75 -9.01 -10.35 10.99
CA LEU A 75 -8.53 -11.69 11.37
C LEU A 75 -7.41 -11.61 12.41
N ILE A 76 -6.40 -10.75 12.22
CA ILE A 76 -5.29 -10.59 13.18
C ILE A 76 -5.82 -10.03 14.49
N ALA A 77 -6.65 -9.00 14.43
CA ALA A 77 -7.29 -8.36 15.58
C ALA A 77 -8.11 -9.37 16.42
N SER A 78 -8.79 -10.32 15.77
CA SER A 78 -9.59 -11.36 16.44
C SER A 78 -8.76 -12.32 17.31
N THR A 79 -7.44 -12.36 17.14
CA THR A 79 -6.55 -13.17 18.00
C THR A 79 -6.38 -12.61 19.39
N GLY A 80 -6.66 -11.30 19.59
CA GLY A 80 -6.45 -10.58 20.85
C GLY A 80 -5.02 -10.10 21.06
N VAL A 81 -4.11 -10.27 20.07
CA VAL A 81 -2.75 -9.72 20.14
C VAL A 81 -2.79 -8.18 20.11
N SER A 82 -1.82 -7.51 20.74
CA SER A 82 -1.66 -6.07 20.54
C SER A 82 -1.32 -5.81 19.06
N PHE A 83 -2.20 -5.10 18.35
CA PHE A 83 -2.10 -4.93 16.90
C PHE A 83 -2.11 -3.46 16.50
N ARG A 84 -1.11 -3.08 15.70
CA ARG A 84 -1.02 -1.78 15.03
C ARG A 84 -1.13 -2.01 13.53
N ALA A 85 -2.28 -1.66 12.97
CA ALA A 85 -2.51 -1.68 11.53
C ALA A 85 -1.98 -0.38 10.93
N LEU A 86 -0.87 -0.43 10.20
CA LEU A 86 -0.37 0.72 9.43
C LEU A 86 -1.26 0.91 8.21
N THR A 87 -2.14 1.89 8.27
CA THR A 87 -3.07 2.19 7.18
C THR A 87 -2.45 3.23 6.23
N MET A 88 -2.25 2.85 4.98
CA MET A 88 -1.49 3.64 4.03
C MET A 88 -2.23 3.89 2.72
N PRO A 89 -1.95 5.04 2.08
CA PRO A 89 -2.33 5.30 0.70
C PRO A 89 -1.44 4.51 -0.29
N SER A 90 -1.44 4.91 -1.54
CA SER A 90 -0.52 4.36 -2.54
C SER A 90 0.94 4.70 -2.19
N PHE A 91 1.83 3.72 -2.36
CA PHE A 91 3.27 3.94 -2.15
C PHE A 91 3.88 4.64 -3.37
N MET A 92 4.74 5.63 -3.12
CA MET A 92 5.53 6.28 -4.18
C MET A 92 6.36 5.24 -4.94
N ASP A 93 6.87 4.25 -4.23
CA ASP A 93 7.71 3.15 -4.74
C ASP A 93 7.00 2.25 -5.77
N ASN A 94 5.67 2.28 -5.85
CA ASN A 94 4.92 1.58 -6.91
C ASN A 94 5.26 2.09 -8.32
N LEU A 95 5.74 3.33 -8.45
CA LEU A 95 6.18 3.88 -9.73
C LEU A 95 7.46 3.22 -10.26
N LEU A 96 8.25 2.56 -9.41
CA LEU A 96 9.42 1.79 -9.85
C LEU A 96 9.03 0.62 -10.77
N MET A 97 7.83 0.06 -10.63
CA MET A 97 7.31 -0.94 -11.57
C MET A 97 7.13 -0.39 -12.99
N GLN A 98 7.11 0.93 -13.14
CA GLN A 98 7.00 1.62 -14.42
C GLN A 98 8.31 2.31 -14.85
N ALA A 99 9.43 2.04 -14.15
CA ALA A 99 10.72 2.68 -14.39
C ALA A 99 11.15 2.57 -15.88
N ALA A 100 10.98 1.40 -16.49
CA ALA A 100 11.31 1.22 -17.90
C ALA A 100 10.48 2.11 -18.84
N SER A 101 9.19 2.30 -18.58
CA SER A 101 8.33 3.19 -19.37
C SER A 101 8.71 4.66 -19.14
N ILE A 102 8.96 5.04 -17.91
CA ILE A 102 9.42 6.40 -17.55
C ILE A 102 10.76 6.70 -18.25
N LYS A 103 11.74 5.78 -18.16
CA LYS A 103 13.08 5.92 -18.77
C LYS A 103 13.03 6.04 -20.29
N ASN A 104 12.29 5.12 -20.94
CA ASN A 104 12.37 4.93 -22.41
C ASN A 104 11.33 5.74 -23.18
N GLN A 105 10.19 6.07 -22.56
CA GLN A 105 9.05 6.70 -23.24
C GLN A 105 8.67 8.05 -22.59
N GLY A 106 9.22 8.38 -21.43
CA GLY A 106 8.79 9.56 -20.67
C GLY A 106 7.33 9.48 -20.24
N MET A 107 6.83 8.28 -19.92
CA MET A 107 5.40 8.08 -19.63
C MET A 107 5.19 7.10 -18.48
N PHE A 108 4.11 7.36 -17.71
CA PHE A 108 3.57 6.43 -16.73
C PHE A 108 2.03 6.44 -16.75
N PHE A 109 1.42 5.43 -16.19
CA PHE A 109 0.02 5.10 -16.42
C PHE A 109 -0.70 4.76 -15.12
N SER A 110 -1.96 5.18 -15.02
CA SER A 110 -2.91 4.75 -13.99
C SER A 110 -4.33 4.90 -14.52
N PRO A 111 -5.32 4.14 -14.03
CA PRO A 111 -6.72 4.40 -14.36
C PRO A 111 -7.34 5.49 -13.47
N ILE A 112 -6.62 5.95 -12.44
CA ILE A 112 -7.05 7.05 -11.57
C ILE A 112 -6.97 8.37 -12.35
N SER A 113 -7.93 9.27 -12.11
CA SER A 113 -7.98 10.58 -12.75
C SER A 113 -6.69 11.37 -12.55
N GLY A 114 -6.19 11.96 -13.63
CA GLY A 114 -4.96 12.74 -13.62
C GLY A 114 -4.99 13.95 -12.69
N ASP A 115 -6.16 14.51 -12.43
CA ASP A 115 -6.34 15.72 -11.61
C ASP A 115 -6.77 15.45 -10.17
N LEU A 116 -7.10 14.18 -9.85
CA LEU A 116 -7.51 13.81 -8.50
C LEU A 116 -6.30 13.81 -7.56
N LYS A 117 -6.36 14.69 -6.54
CA LYS A 117 -5.30 14.78 -5.53
C LYS A 117 -5.52 13.73 -4.44
N LEU A 118 -4.57 12.80 -4.33
CA LEU A 118 -4.57 11.74 -3.35
C LEU A 118 -3.29 11.78 -2.51
N PRO A 119 -3.33 11.28 -1.26
CA PRO A 119 -2.13 11.07 -0.48
C PRO A 119 -1.28 9.96 -1.10
N SER A 120 0.03 10.03 -0.87
CA SER A 120 0.99 8.97 -1.14
C SER A 120 2.08 9.00 -0.07
N CYS A 121 2.78 7.89 0.16
CA CYS A 121 3.87 7.83 1.12
C CYS A 121 5.06 7.03 0.58
N ALA A 122 6.25 7.31 1.08
CA ALA A 122 7.47 6.58 0.75
C ALA A 122 7.62 5.34 1.65
N THR A 123 8.12 4.23 1.11
CA THR A 123 8.32 2.99 1.88
C THR A 123 9.32 3.15 3.02
N ARG A 124 10.31 4.04 2.89
CA ARG A 124 11.25 4.36 3.98
C ARG A 124 10.56 4.98 5.20
N ASP A 125 9.55 5.81 4.97
CA ASP A 125 8.78 6.43 6.05
C ASP A 125 7.90 5.40 6.76
N ILE A 126 7.29 4.49 5.99
CA ILE A 126 6.55 3.35 6.52
C ILE A 126 7.46 2.51 7.43
N ALA A 127 8.68 2.20 6.98
CA ALA A 127 9.66 1.44 7.76
C ALA A 127 10.03 2.15 9.07
N THR A 128 10.17 3.47 9.05
CA THR A 128 10.46 4.27 10.24
C THR A 128 9.32 4.18 11.26
N VAL A 129 8.08 4.35 10.82
CA VAL A 129 6.91 4.23 11.70
C VAL A 129 6.76 2.80 12.22
N ALA A 130 6.90 1.79 11.35
CA ALA A 130 6.83 0.39 11.74
C ALA A 130 7.87 0.03 12.80
N THR A 131 9.11 0.48 12.64
CA THR A 131 10.20 0.25 13.58
C THR A 131 9.88 0.82 14.96
N ARG A 132 9.40 2.07 15.02
CA ARG A 132 8.99 2.71 16.28
C ARG A 132 7.92 1.89 17.00
N LEU A 133 6.90 1.43 16.26
CA LEU A 133 5.80 0.66 16.84
C LEU A 133 6.21 -0.76 17.27
N LEU A 134 7.12 -1.39 16.55
CA LEU A 134 7.67 -2.70 16.94
C LEU A 134 8.48 -2.63 18.23
N LEU A 135 9.17 -1.51 18.48
CA LEU A 135 10.00 -1.29 19.67
C LEU A 135 9.21 -0.72 20.85
N ASP A 136 7.97 -0.28 20.64
CA ASP A 136 7.13 0.25 21.72
C ASP A 136 6.51 -0.88 22.54
N GLU A 137 7.15 -1.19 23.67
CA GLU A 137 6.69 -2.22 24.62
C GLU A 137 5.46 -1.80 25.42
N SER A 138 5.12 -0.52 25.43
CA SER A 138 3.95 0.00 26.17
C SER A 138 2.65 -0.18 25.38
N SER A 139 2.74 -0.50 24.10
CA SER A 139 1.58 -0.60 23.21
C SER A 139 0.67 -1.78 23.60
N SER A 140 -0.62 -1.51 23.76
CA SER A 140 -1.64 -2.50 24.09
C SER A 140 -2.91 -2.27 23.26
N GLY A 141 -3.74 -3.31 23.15
CA GLY A 141 -4.98 -3.23 22.39
C GLY A 141 -4.73 -3.14 20.89
N GLN A 142 -5.69 -2.59 20.15
CA GLN A 142 -5.71 -2.54 18.69
C GLN A 142 -5.92 -1.11 18.23
N GLU A 143 -5.15 -0.69 17.23
CA GLU A 143 -5.20 0.67 16.70
C GLU A 143 -4.82 0.71 15.24
N GLU A 144 -5.51 1.53 14.46
CA GLU A 144 -5.10 1.93 13.12
C GLU A 144 -4.18 3.14 13.21
N VAL A 145 -3.03 3.06 12.56
CA VAL A 145 -2.04 4.13 12.50
C VAL A 145 -1.88 4.56 11.06
N ALA A 146 -2.48 5.69 10.71
CA ALA A 146 -2.37 6.24 9.35
C ALA A 146 -0.94 6.75 9.11
N VAL A 147 -0.41 6.46 7.90
CA VAL A 147 0.92 6.90 7.46
C VAL A 147 0.74 7.65 6.14
N LEU A 148 0.65 8.97 6.21
CA LEU A 148 0.44 9.84 5.05
C LEU A 148 1.74 10.56 4.71
N GLY A 149 1.99 10.77 3.42
CA GLY A 149 3.04 11.69 3.01
C GLY A 149 2.65 13.15 3.29
N PRO A 150 3.54 14.13 3.04
CA PRO A 150 3.33 15.51 3.45
C PRO A 150 2.20 16.23 2.69
N GLU A 151 1.78 15.71 1.54
CA GLU A 151 0.85 16.38 0.65
C GLU A 151 -0.07 15.43 -0.11
N ASN A 152 -1.20 15.96 -0.61
CA ASN A 152 -2.01 15.28 -1.61
C ASN A 152 -1.63 15.83 -2.98
N ILE A 153 -1.21 14.97 -3.89
CA ILE A 153 -0.81 15.34 -5.25
C ILE A 153 -1.56 14.48 -6.27
N SER A 154 -1.80 15.07 -7.43
CA SER A 154 -2.40 14.37 -8.56
C SER A 154 -1.34 13.68 -9.42
N PHE A 155 -1.75 12.79 -10.33
CA PHE A 155 -0.83 12.19 -11.28
C PHE A 155 -0.25 13.21 -12.25
N ASN A 156 -0.98 14.30 -12.56
CA ASN A 156 -0.46 15.40 -13.35
C ASN A 156 0.61 16.18 -12.56
N ASP A 157 0.39 16.48 -11.26
CA ASP A 157 1.41 17.07 -10.39
C ASP A 157 2.66 16.16 -10.31
N MET A 158 2.47 14.83 -10.19
CA MET A 158 3.58 13.86 -10.21
C MET A 158 4.38 13.91 -11.51
N ALA A 159 3.70 14.05 -12.67
CA ALA A 159 4.38 14.17 -13.96
C ALA A 159 5.26 15.43 -14.04
N GLU A 160 4.77 16.57 -13.54
CA GLU A 160 5.53 17.82 -13.48
C GLU A 160 6.73 17.71 -12.54
N ILE A 161 6.53 17.15 -11.35
CA ILE A 161 7.61 16.94 -10.37
C ILE A 161 8.68 16.02 -10.93
N MET A 162 8.30 14.88 -11.53
CA MET A 162 9.24 13.95 -12.18
C MET A 162 10.01 14.63 -13.31
N SER A 163 9.33 15.41 -14.16
CA SER A 163 9.99 16.13 -15.24
C SER A 163 11.08 17.07 -14.72
N GLY A 164 10.79 17.80 -13.65
CA GLY A 164 11.77 18.66 -13.00
C GLY A 164 12.93 17.91 -12.36
N ALA A 165 12.65 16.82 -11.64
CA ALA A 165 13.66 16.04 -10.93
C ALA A 165 14.58 15.25 -11.88
N LEU A 166 14.04 14.77 -13.01
CA LEU A 166 14.79 13.96 -13.99
C LEU A 166 15.45 14.80 -15.08
N GLY A 167 15.04 16.06 -15.25
CA GLY A 167 15.53 16.95 -16.32
C GLY A 167 15.03 16.57 -17.72
N ASN A 168 14.03 15.71 -17.83
CA ASN A 168 13.42 15.25 -19.08
C ASN A 168 11.90 15.25 -18.94
N PRO A 169 11.14 15.52 -20.03
CA PRO A 169 9.68 15.51 -19.97
C PRO A 169 9.13 14.11 -19.58
N VAL A 170 8.29 14.08 -18.55
CA VAL A 170 7.51 12.91 -18.16
C VAL A 170 6.03 13.29 -18.24
N ARG A 171 5.20 12.39 -18.76
CA ARG A 171 3.77 12.60 -18.93
C ARG A 171 2.97 11.49 -18.28
N PHE A 172 1.88 11.88 -17.67
CA PHE A 172 0.86 10.94 -17.22
C PHE A 172 -0.10 10.59 -18.34
N GLN A 173 -0.48 9.34 -18.46
CA GLN A 173 -1.56 8.90 -19.34
C GLN A 173 -2.59 8.09 -18.56
N GLN A 174 -3.80 8.60 -18.47
CA GLN A 174 -4.89 7.87 -17.86
C GLN A 174 -5.32 6.71 -18.76
N LEU A 175 -5.49 5.54 -18.16
CA LEU A 175 -6.05 4.35 -18.80
C LEU A 175 -7.54 4.18 -18.45
N SER A 176 -8.29 3.52 -19.32
CA SER A 176 -9.57 2.97 -18.90
C SER A 176 -9.36 1.82 -17.89
N LEU A 177 -10.35 1.57 -17.02
CA LEU A 177 -10.31 0.43 -16.08
C LEU A 177 -10.13 -0.89 -16.81
N GLU A 178 -10.74 -1.05 -18.00
CA GLU A 178 -10.61 -2.24 -18.83
C GLU A 178 -9.18 -2.41 -19.38
N ALA A 179 -8.57 -1.34 -19.89
CA ALA A 179 -7.18 -1.38 -20.34
C ALA A 179 -6.21 -1.69 -19.20
N TYR A 180 -6.48 -1.17 -18.01
CA TYR A 180 -5.70 -1.43 -16.81
C TYR A 180 -5.78 -2.90 -16.38
N LYS A 181 -6.99 -3.48 -16.35
CA LYS A 181 -7.22 -4.91 -16.10
C LYS A 181 -6.48 -5.79 -17.10
N THR A 182 -6.62 -5.47 -18.38
CA THR A 182 -5.97 -6.22 -19.46
C THR A 182 -4.46 -6.28 -19.30
N ARG A 183 -3.82 -5.19 -18.86
CA ARG A 183 -2.36 -5.19 -18.58
C ARG A 183 -1.99 -6.18 -17.46
N PHE A 184 -2.75 -6.28 -16.37
CA PHE A 184 -2.48 -7.25 -15.34
C PHE A 184 -2.63 -8.69 -15.82
N LEU A 185 -3.65 -8.97 -16.62
CA LEU A 185 -3.81 -10.29 -17.27
C LEU A 185 -2.60 -10.62 -18.15
N GLN A 186 -2.09 -9.67 -18.93
CA GLN A 186 -0.88 -9.83 -19.74
C GLN A 186 0.39 -10.07 -18.90
N PHE A 187 0.45 -9.53 -17.68
CA PHE A 187 1.51 -9.80 -16.72
C PHE A 187 1.33 -11.12 -15.97
N GLY A 188 0.33 -11.93 -16.32
CA GLY A 188 0.10 -13.26 -15.77
C GLY A 188 -0.68 -13.29 -14.45
N PHE A 189 -1.36 -12.20 -14.11
CA PHE A 189 -2.29 -12.19 -12.98
C PHE A 189 -3.50 -13.08 -13.27
N SER A 190 -4.06 -13.69 -12.23
CA SER A 190 -5.36 -14.32 -12.32
C SER A 190 -6.46 -13.29 -12.60
N GLU A 191 -7.58 -13.73 -13.15
CA GLU A 191 -8.74 -12.86 -13.38
C GLU A 191 -9.22 -12.18 -12.10
N ALA A 192 -9.23 -12.90 -10.98
CA ALA A 192 -9.64 -12.39 -9.68
C ALA A 192 -8.68 -11.30 -9.17
N MET A 193 -7.37 -11.50 -9.33
CA MET A 193 -6.37 -10.54 -8.87
C MET A 193 -6.30 -9.31 -9.78
N ALA A 194 -6.42 -9.48 -11.10
CA ALA A 194 -6.52 -8.36 -12.04
C ALA A 194 -7.77 -7.51 -11.77
N ARG A 195 -8.91 -8.16 -11.49
CA ARG A 195 -10.13 -7.49 -11.08
C ARG A 195 -9.95 -6.75 -9.75
N GLY A 196 -9.35 -7.39 -8.74
CA GLY A 196 -9.08 -6.76 -7.45
C GLY A 196 -8.25 -5.47 -7.57
N MET A 197 -7.25 -5.43 -8.48
CA MET A 197 -6.48 -4.21 -8.78
C MET A 197 -7.37 -3.13 -9.41
N THR A 198 -8.28 -3.53 -10.29
CA THR A 198 -9.20 -2.62 -10.97
C THR A 198 -10.23 -2.03 -10.01
N ASP A 199 -10.83 -2.88 -9.16
CA ASP A 199 -11.81 -2.46 -8.14
C ASP A 199 -11.15 -1.51 -7.12
N MET A 200 -9.92 -1.76 -6.71
CA MET A 200 -9.15 -0.85 -5.85
C MET A 200 -8.93 0.51 -6.51
N ALA A 201 -8.55 0.53 -7.79
CA ALA A 201 -8.31 1.78 -8.51
C ALA A 201 -9.61 2.59 -8.70
N ASP A 202 -10.74 1.92 -8.99
CA ASP A 202 -12.05 2.57 -9.07
C ASP A 202 -12.46 3.17 -7.72
N ALA A 203 -12.29 2.42 -6.62
CA ALA A 203 -12.58 2.92 -5.29
C ALA A 203 -11.71 4.14 -4.93
N LYS A 204 -10.42 4.15 -5.30
CA LYS A 204 -9.54 5.32 -5.12
C LYS A 204 -10.01 6.52 -5.95
N ASN A 205 -10.46 6.32 -7.19
CA ASN A 205 -11.08 7.37 -8.01
C ASN A 205 -12.31 8.01 -7.32
N ARG A 206 -13.00 7.24 -6.51
CA ARG A 206 -14.19 7.67 -5.77
C ARG A 206 -13.86 8.21 -4.37
N GLY A 207 -12.57 8.38 -4.02
CA GLY A 207 -12.12 9.02 -2.79
C GLY A 207 -11.84 8.06 -1.63
N LEU A 208 -11.58 6.77 -1.87
CA LEU A 208 -11.26 5.78 -0.83
C LEU A 208 -10.17 6.26 0.13
N ASP A 209 -9.11 6.89 -0.39
CA ASP A 209 -7.96 7.34 0.39
C ASP A 209 -8.17 8.73 1.04
N LEU A 210 -9.33 9.36 0.90
CA LEU A 210 -9.63 10.71 1.41
C LEU A 210 -10.44 10.71 2.72
N GLY A 211 -10.69 9.53 3.29
CA GLY A 211 -11.47 9.40 4.52
C GLY A 211 -10.71 9.74 5.82
N ILE A 212 -9.43 10.08 5.75
CA ILE A 212 -8.57 10.42 6.90
C ILE A 212 -8.02 11.82 6.72
N GLU A 213 -8.22 12.68 7.73
CA GLU A 213 -7.61 14.01 7.77
C GLU A 213 -6.11 13.89 8.08
N ARG A 214 -5.29 14.72 7.39
CA ARG A 214 -3.86 14.81 7.65
C ARG A 214 -3.61 15.63 8.91
N THR A 215 -2.83 15.06 9.84
CA THR A 215 -2.38 15.71 11.07
C THR A 215 -0.85 15.61 11.19
N PRO A 216 -0.21 16.36 12.09
CA PRO A 216 1.23 16.23 12.33
C PRO A 216 1.65 14.81 12.73
N GLU A 217 0.79 14.07 13.43
CA GLU A 217 1.08 12.74 13.97
C GLU A 217 1.06 11.64 12.88
N ASN A 218 0.25 11.81 11.84
CA ASN A 218 0.14 10.85 10.74
C ASN A 218 0.86 11.29 9.45
N THR A 219 1.49 12.48 9.46
CA THR A 219 2.26 13.01 8.34
C THR A 219 3.71 12.56 8.41
N THR A 220 4.22 12.02 7.32
CA THR A 220 5.62 11.63 7.17
C THR A 220 6.39 12.60 6.28
N PRO A 221 7.73 12.73 6.45
CA PRO A 221 8.47 13.87 5.92
C PRO A 221 8.77 13.80 4.43
N THR A 222 8.86 12.58 3.84
CA THR A 222 9.36 12.44 2.47
C THR A 222 8.38 12.99 1.44
N SER A 223 8.73 14.10 0.80
CA SER A 223 7.99 14.65 -0.33
C SER A 223 8.16 13.79 -1.59
N PHE A 224 7.20 13.89 -2.52
CA PHE A 224 7.32 13.18 -3.79
C PHE A 224 8.54 13.64 -4.61
N ARG A 225 8.91 14.92 -4.54
CA ARG A 225 10.12 15.45 -5.17
C ARG A 225 11.38 14.80 -4.61
N GLU A 226 11.51 14.77 -3.30
CA GLU A 226 12.66 14.15 -2.62
C GLU A 226 12.78 12.66 -2.97
N TRP A 227 11.65 11.94 -2.97
CA TRP A 227 11.62 10.56 -3.42
C TRP A 227 12.05 10.40 -4.89
N CYS A 228 11.63 11.29 -5.78
CA CYS A 228 12.07 11.28 -7.17
C CYS A 228 13.60 11.47 -7.31
N GLU A 229 14.18 12.37 -6.54
CA GLU A 229 15.62 12.68 -6.59
C GLU A 229 16.46 11.55 -5.98
N GLU A 230 16.02 10.96 -4.87
CA GLU A 230 16.80 9.99 -4.11
C GLU A 230 16.54 8.52 -4.48
N VAL A 231 15.36 8.21 -5.03
CA VAL A 231 14.95 6.82 -5.33
C VAL A 231 14.72 6.62 -6.82
N LEU A 232 13.81 7.39 -7.43
CA LEU A 232 13.43 7.17 -8.84
C LEU A 232 14.61 7.46 -9.77
N ARG A 233 15.23 8.62 -9.64
CA ARG A 233 16.34 9.05 -10.50
C ARG A 233 17.51 8.06 -10.50
N PRO A 234 18.03 7.59 -9.36
CA PRO A 234 19.05 6.54 -9.36
C PRO A 234 18.59 5.24 -10.03
N ALA A 235 17.34 4.81 -9.80
CA ALA A 235 16.78 3.59 -10.41
C ALA A 235 16.68 3.68 -11.94
N LEU A 236 16.56 4.89 -12.50
CA LEU A 236 16.53 5.09 -13.95
C LEU A 236 17.94 5.20 -14.57
N LEU A 237 18.95 5.57 -13.79
CA LEU A 237 20.33 5.72 -14.26
C LEU A 237 21.12 4.39 -14.22
N GLY A 238 20.75 3.47 -13.32
CA GLY A 238 21.32 2.12 -13.25
C GLY A 238 20.71 1.21 -14.27
#